data_54540f96eb8242c1a77ed2b84ea24ff4
#
_entry.id   54540f96eb8242c1a77ed2b84ea24ff4
#
_cell.length_a   1.000
_cell.length_b   1.000
_cell.length_c   1.000
_cell.angle_alpha   90.00
_cell.angle_beta   90.00
_cell.angle_gamma   90.00
#
_symmetry.space_group_name_H-M   'P 1'
#
loop_
_entity.id
_entity.type
_entity.pdbx_description
1 polymer ?
#
loop_
_entity_poly.entity_id
_entity_poly.type
_entity_poly.pdbx_seq_one_letter_code
_entity_poly.pdbx_strand_id
1 'polypeptide(L)'
;MSNRISHWIDGALVAGTSGRTSPVFNPATGLQSVDVDLASAAEVGTAIASAKAAAREWRSASLSRRSAVLFAFRQLLADNAGELAKIVTSEHGKVLADAAGEVARGLENVEFACGVPQLTKGGFSEQASTGVDVYSIRQPLGVVAGITPFNFPVMVPLS
;
A
#
# COMPACT_ATOMS: atom_id res chain seq x y z
N MET A 1 -8.02 2.15 -27.99
CA MET A 1 -8.38 1.64 -26.65
C MET A 1 -8.47 2.86 -25.76
N SER A 2 -9.60 3.07 -25.07
CA SER A 2 -9.71 4.20 -24.17
C SER A 2 -8.67 4.01 -23.05
N ASN A 3 -7.82 5.01 -22.86
CA ASN A 3 -6.84 5.02 -21.80
C ASN A 3 -7.63 5.21 -20.49
N ARG A 4 -7.80 4.13 -19.71
CA ARG A 4 -8.63 4.10 -18.50
C ARG A 4 -7.85 3.48 -17.35
N ILE A 5 -7.92 4.09 -16.18
CA ILE A 5 -7.38 3.55 -14.94
C ILE A 5 -8.44 2.62 -14.34
N SER A 6 -8.11 1.35 -14.27
CA SER A 6 -8.99 0.29 -13.72
C SER A 6 -8.56 -0.13 -12.32
N HIS A 7 -9.33 -1.01 -11.67
CA HIS A 7 -9.03 -1.53 -10.34
C HIS A 7 -7.85 -2.51 -10.39
N TRP A 8 -7.14 -2.62 -9.28
CA TRP A 8 -6.16 -3.67 -9.05
C TRP A 8 -6.67 -4.59 -7.95
N ILE A 9 -7.08 -5.80 -8.31
CA ILE A 9 -7.69 -6.77 -7.38
C ILE A 9 -7.05 -8.13 -7.64
N ASP A 10 -6.65 -8.81 -6.58
CA ASP A 10 -6.07 -10.17 -6.64
C ASP A 10 -4.85 -10.27 -7.57
N GLY A 11 -3.99 -9.26 -7.55
CA GLY A 11 -2.77 -9.22 -8.36
C GLY A 11 -2.99 -8.95 -9.86
N ALA A 12 -4.17 -8.51 -10.28
CA ALA A 12 -4.51 -8.27 -11.67
C ALA A 12 -5.29 -6.96 -11.88
N LEU A 13 -5.18 -6.40 -13.10
CA LEU A 13 -6.05 -5.31 -13.54
C LEU A 13 -7.47 -5.87 -13.80
N VAL A 14 -8.46 -5.24 -13.16
CA VAL A 14 -9.88 -5.59 -13.27
C VAL A 14 -10.66 -4.37 -13.75
N ALA A 15 -11.26 -4.44 -14.92
CA ALA A 15 -12.09 -3.35 -15.44
C ALA A 15 -13.31 -3.11 -14.56
N GLY A 16 -13.62 -1.83 -14.31
CA GLY A 16 -14.83 -1.48 -13.58
C GLY A 16 -16.11 -1.85 -14.33
N THR A 17 -17.07 -2.38 -13.62
CA THR A 17 -18.38 -2.81 -14.16
C THR A 17 -19.54 -1.94 -13.68
N SER A 18 -19.28 -0.94 -12.82
CA SER A 18 -20.31 -0.04 -12.30
C SER A 18 -20.94 0.88 -13.35
N GLY A 19 -20.30 1.03 -14.51
CA GLY A 19 -20.65 2.03 -15.53
C GLY A 19 -20.31 3.47 -15.14
N ARG A 20 -19.72 3.71 -13.95
CA ARG A 20 -19.37 5.04 -13.46
C ARG A 20 -17.88 5.29 -13.60
N THR A 21 -17.51 6.48 -14.04
CA THR A 21 -16.13 6.95 -14.14
C THR A 21 -15.99 8.34 -13.59
N SER A 22 -14.76 8.77 -13.35
CA SER A 22 -14.40 10.16 -13.05
C SER A 22 -13.26 10.58 -13.96
N PRO A 23 -13.27 11.82 -14.49
CA PRO A 23 -12.17 12.33 -15.29
C PRO A 23 -10.92 12.56 -14.40
N VAL A 24 -9.75 12.28 -14.95
CA VAL A 24 -8.45 12.61 -14.39
C VAL A 24 -7.83 13.70 -15.26
N PHE A 25 -7.41 14.80 -14.66
CA PHE A 25 -6.87 15.95 -15.36
C PHE A 25 -5.36 16.08 -15.15
N ASN A 26 -4.65 16.49 -16.16
CA ASN A 26 -3.28 16.96 -16.01
C ASN A 26 -3.30 18.33 -15.32
N PRO A 27 -2.76 18.49 -14.11
CA PRO A 27 -2.86 19.74 -13.35
C PRO A 27 -2.06 20.90 -13.97
N ALA A 28 -1.06 20.61 -14.80
CA ALA A 28 -0.28 21.65 -15.47
C ALA A 28 -0.99 22.27 -16.69
N THR A 29 -1.88 21.52 -17.33
CA THR A 29 -2.57 21.97 -18.56
C THR A 29 -4.07 22.17 -18.37
N GLY A 30 -4.65 21.55 -17.33
CA GLY A 30 -6.10 21.50 -17.11
C GLY A 30 -6.84 20.58 -18.09
N LEU A 31 -6.15 19.87 -18.96
CA LEU A 31 -6.75 18.94 -19.91
C LEU A 31 -6.97 17.57 -19.28
N GLN A 32 -8.08 16.94 -19.64
CA GLN A 32 -8.34 15.57 -19.23
C GLN A 32 -7.33 14.62 -19.89
N SER A 33 -6.69 13.79 -19.09
CA SER A 33 -5.70 12.79 -19.54
C SER A 33 -6.33 11.41 -19.72
N VAL A 34 -7.11 10.96 -18.74
CA VAL A 34 -7.73 9.63 -18.72
C VAL A 34 -9.04 9.66 -17.91
N ASP A 35 -9.77 8.54 -17.92
CA ASP A 35 -10.84 8.27 -16.95
C ASP A 35 -10.41 7.24 -15.92
N VAL A 36 -10.91 7.34 -14.70
CA VAL A 36 -10.75 6.32 -13.66
C VAL A 36 -12.08 5.63 -13.38
N ASP A 37 -12.08 4.30 -13.28
CA ASP A 37 -13.26 3.53 -12.90
C ASP A 37 -13.62 3.78 -11.44
N LEU A 38 -14.91 4.04 -11.18
CA LEU A 38 -15.47 4.14 -9.83
C LEU A 38 -16.17 2.82 -9.47
N ALA A 39 -15.67 2.17 -8.41
CA ALA A 39 -16.18 0.86 -8.01
C ALA A 39 -17.63 0.91 -7.53
N SER A 40 -18.36 -0.15 -7.81
CA SER A 40 -19.64 -0.47 -7.17
C SER A 40 -19.40 -1.11 -5.79
N ALA A 41 -20.43 -1.16 -4.96
CA ALA A 41 -20.37 -1.89 -3.68
C ALA A 41 -20.05 -3.38 -3.86
N ALA A 42 -20.52 -3.99 -4.96
CA ALA A 42 -20.22 -5.39 -5.28
C ALA A 42 -18.74 -5.61 -5.59
N GLU A 43 -18.12 -4.72 -6.37
CA GLU A 43 -16.70 -4.78 -6.70
C GLU A 43 -15.82 -4.57 -5.44
N VAL A 44 -16.20 -3.64 -4.58
CA VAL A 44 -15.55 -3.47 -3.26
C VAL A 44 -15.69 -4.74 -2.42
N GLY A 45 -16.88 -5.37 -2.42
CA GLY A 45 -17.11 -6.65 -1.75
C GLY A 45 -16.19 -7.77 -2.26
N THR A 46 -15.97 -7.82 -3.58
CA THR A 46 -15.03 -8.77 -4.20
C THR A 46 -13.58 -8.53 -3.75
N ALA A 47 -13.13 -7.28 -3.73
CA ALA A 47 -11.80 -6.93 -3.26
C ALA A 47 -11.59 -7.31 -1.77
N ILE A 48 -12.59 -7.05 -0.92
CA ILE A 48 -12.56 -7.45 0.49
C ILE A 48 -12.52 -8.98 0.63
N ALA A 49 -13.28 -9.72 -0.18
CA ALA A 49 -13.30 -11.19 -0.13
C ALA A 49 -11.94 -11.77 -0.52
N SER A 50 -11.31 -11.26 -1.59
CA SER A 50 -9.94 -11.63 -1.99
C SER A 50 -8.94 -11.36 -0.87
N ALA A 51 -8.95 -10.16 -0.28
CA ALA A 51 -8.07 -9.81 0.83
C ALA A 51 -8.28 -10.71 2.06
N LYS A 52 -9.54 -11.08 2.40
CA LYS A 52 -9.85 -12.02 3.49
C LYS A 52 -9.31 -13.43 3.22
N ALA A 53 -9.37 -13.91 1.99
CA ALA A 53 -8.82 -15.21 1.61
C ALA A 53 -7.30 -15.20 1.78
N ALA A 54 -6.62 -14.20 1.24
CA ALA A 54 -5.16 -14.05 1.35
C ALA A 54 -4.69 -13.84 2.80
N ALA A 55 -5.45 -13.15 3.63
CA ALA A 55 -5.09 -12.86 5.02
C ALA A 55 -4.89 -14.14 5.86
N ARG A 56 -5.59 -15.22 5.55
CA ARG A 56 -5.45 -16.51 6.26
C ARG A 56 -4.06 -17.12 6.03
N GLU A 57 -3.64 -17.18 4.78
CA GLU A 57 -2.30 -17.68 4.42
C GLU A 57 -1.21 -16.73 4.92
N TRP A 58 -1.38 -15.44 4.73
CA TRP A 58 -0.43 -14.43 5.16
C TRP A 58 -0.21 -14.43 6.67
N ARG A 59 -1.26 -14.63 7.46
CA ARG A 59 -1.19 -14.76 8.92
C ARG A 59 -0.31 -15.94 9.36
N SER A 60 -0.36 -17.06 8.64
CA SER A 60 0.41 -18.26 8.95
C SER A 60 1.84 -18.23 8.38
N ALA A 61 2.16 -17.27 7.52
CA ALA A 61 3.50 -17.12 6.96
C ALA A 61 4.51 -16.73 8.06
N SER A 62 5.71 -17.34 8.00
CA SER A 62 6.79 -17.00 8.92
C SER A 62 7.22 -15.54 8.81
N LEU A 63 7.81 -14.99 9.86
CA LEU A 63 8.38 -13.64 9.84
C LEU A 63 9.41 -13.48 8.72
N SER A 64 10.27 -14.49 8.52
CA SER A 64 11.26 -14.48 7.42
C SER A 64 10.62 -14.37 6.04
N ARG A 65 9.54 -15.13 5.77
CA ARG A 65 8.83 -15.06 4.49
C ARG A 65 8.20 -13.69 4.29
N ARG A 66 7.59 -13.11 5.33
CA ARG A 66 7.01 -11.76 5.26
C ARG A 66 8.07 -10.69 5.03
N SER A 67 9.19 -10.76 5.73
CA SER A 67 10.33 -9.85 5.51
C SER A 67 10.90 -9.96 4.10
N ALA A 68 11.03 -11.16 3.55
CA ALA A 68 11.54 -11.36 2.18
C ALA A 68 10.68 -10.63 1.14
N VAL A 69 9.35 -10.61 1.32
CA VAL A 69 8.44 -9.84 0.45
C VAL A 69 8.70 -8.34 0.58
N LEU A 70 8.88 -7.83 1.81
CA LEU A 70 9.16 -6.40 2.02
C LEU A 70 10.51 -5.99 1.45
N PHE A 71 11.55 -6.81 1.58
CA PHE A 71 12.85 -6.56 0.95
C PHE A 71 12.77 -6.55 -0.58
N ALA A 72 12.03 -7.49 -1.19
CA ALA A 72 11.81 -7.50 -2.63
C ALA A 72 11.02 -6.26 -3.09
N PHE A 73 9.99 -5.87 -2.36
CA PHE A 73 9.22 -4.65 -2.62
C PHE A 73 10.09 -3.39 -2.50
N ARG A 74 10.90 -3.29 -1.44
CA ARG A 74 11.88 -2.22 -1.27
C ARG A 74 12.81 -2.10 -2.48
N GLN A 75 13.33 -3.23 -2.98
CA GLN A 75 14.23 -3.22 -4.12
C GLN A 75 13.52 -2.73 -5.39
N LEU A 76 12.31 -3.21 -5.65
CA LEU A 76 11.50 -2.75 -6.79
C LEU A 76 11.22 -1.24 -6.73
N LEU A 77 10.92 -0.69 -5.56
CA LEU A 77 10.74 0.75 -5.38
C LEU A 77 12.03 1.52 -5.69
N ALA A 78 13.19 1.05 -5.21
CA ALA A 78 14.47 1.69 -5.46
C ALA A 78 14.83 1.68 -6.96
N ASP A 79 14.65 0.55 -7.63
CA ASP A 79 14.96 0.38 -9.03
C ASP A 79 14.06 1.24 -9.94
N ASN A 80 12.83 1.55 -9.50
CA ASN A 80 11.85 2.31 -10.26
C ASN A 80 11.62 3.74 -9.70
N ALA A 81 12.45 4.21 -8.76
CA ALA A 81 12.23 5.49 -8.08
C ALA A 81 12.13 6.68 -9.04
N GLY A 82 12.99 6.72 -10.07
CA GLY A 82 12.97 7.79 -11.06
C GLY A 82 11.70 7.81 -11.92
N GLU A 83 11.17 6.65 -12.26
CA GLU A 83 9.93 6.55 -13.04
C GLU A 83 8.71 6.90 -12.18
N LEU A 84 8.69 6.43 -10.93
CA LEU A 84 7.65 6.82 -9.97
C LEU A 84 7.61 8.34 -9.75
N ALA A 85 8.77 8.99 -9.64
CA ALA A 85 8.84 10.45 -9.51
C ALA A 85 8.25 11.17 -10.74
N LYS A 86 8.50 10.69 -11.95
CA LYS A 86 7.89 11.25 -13.16
C LYS A 86 6.35 11.09 -13.17
N ILE A 87 5.86 9.93 -12.76
CA ILE A 87 4.42 9.67 -12.63
C ILE A 87 3.81 10.65 -11.62
N VAL A 88 4.42 10.80 -10.45
CA VAL A 88 3.96 11.78 -9.43
C VAL A 88 3.91 13.19 -10.01
N THR A 89 4.94 13.61 -10.75
CA THR A 89 4.95 14.94 -11.39
C THR A 89 3.81 15.08 -12.40
N SER A 90 3.56 14.07 -13.23
CA SER A 90 2.50 14.15 -14.25
C SER A 90 1.08 14.16 -13.66
N GLU A 91 0.86 13.42 -12.57
CA GLU A 91 -0.45 13.28 -11.94
C GLU A 91 -0.75 14.39 -10.92
N HIS A 92 0.26 14.81 -10.17
CA HIS A 92 0.11 15.78 -9.08
C HIS A 92 0.46 17.21 -9.48
N GLY A 93 1.39 17.38 -10.43
CA GLY A 93 1.89 18.69 -10.86
C GLY A 93 3.04 19.26 -10.02
N LYS A 94 3.54 18.55 -9.00
CA LYS A 94 4.74 19.00 -8.28
C LYS A 94 5.99 18.85 -9.15
N VAL A 95 7.01 19.66 -8.89
CA VAL A 95 8.29 19.58 -9.60
C VAL A 95 8.97 18.25 -9.37
N LEU A 96 9.75 17.79 -10.36
CA LEU A 96 10.37 16.46 -10.34
C LEU A 96 11.28 16.24 -9.10
N ALA A 97 11.98 17.27 -8.66
CA ALA A 97 12.83 17.20 -7.47
C ALA A 97 12.02 16.89 -6.19
N ASP A 98 10.85 17.53 -6.01
CA ASP A 98 9.97 17.28 -4.87
C ASP A 98 9.33 15.89 -4.95
N ALA A 99 8.96 15.47 -6.16
CA ALA A 99 8.44 14.12 -6.41
C ALA A 99 9.49 13.05 -6.09
N ALA A 100 10.75 13.25 -6.48
CA ALA A 100 11.85 12.35 -6.15
C ALA A 100 12.10 12.29 -4.62
N GLY A 101 12.05 13.43 -3.93
CA GLY A 101 12.14 13.51 -2.48
C GLY A 101 10.98 12.81 -1.76
N GLU A 102 9.78 12.86 -2.32
CA GLU A 102 8.63 12.11 -1.81
C GLU A 102 8.83 10.60 -1.95
N VAL A 103 9.23 10.12 -3.13
CA VAL A 103 9.49 8.70 -3.37
C VAL A 103 10.60 8.18 -2.44
N ALA A 104 11.68 8.96 -2.23
CA ALA A 104 12.75 8.60 -1.32
C ALA A 104 12.24 8.40 0.12
N ARG A 105 11.40 9.30 0.63
CA ARG A 105 10.79 9.15 1.97
C ARG A 105 9.84 7.96 2.06
N GLY A 106 9.08 7.67 1.00
CA GLY A 106 8.27 6.46 0.93
C GLY A 106 9.13 5.20 0.99
N LEU A 107 10.27 5.19 0.30
CA LEU A 107 11.24 4.09 0.34
C LEU A 107 11.81 3.88 1.76
N GLU A 108 12.16 4.96 2.47
CA GLU A 108 12.64 4.90 3.86
C GLU A 108 11.60 4.24 4.80
N ASN A 109 10.30 4.53 4.62
CA ASN A 109 9.24 3.89 5.39
C ASN A 109 9.19 2.38 5.13
N VAL A 110 9.33 1.94 3.88
CA VAL A 110 9.39 0.52 3.53
C VAL A 110 10.66 -0.14 4.08
N GLU A 111 11.80 0.54 4.07
CA GLU A 111 13.04 0.08 4.70
C GLU A 111 12.85 -0.17 6.20
N PHE A 112 12.18 0.75 6.90
CA PHE A 112 11.82 0.56 8.30
C PHE A 112 10.91 -0.66 8.49
N ALA A 113 9.92 -0.85 7.62
CA ALA A 113 9.02 -2.01 7.64
C ALA A 113 9.73 -3.35 7.39
N CYS A 114 10.89 -3.37 6.70
CA CYS A 114 11.70 -4.58 6.56
C CYS A 114 12.17 -5.14 7.93
N GLY A 115 12.21 -4.29 8.96
CA GLY A 115 12.49 -4.66 10.35
C GLY A 115 11.34 -5.33 11.09
N VAL A 116 10.25 -5.70 10.41
CA VAL A 116 9.03 -6.28 11.02
C VAL A 116 9.28 -7.43 12.01
N PRO A 117 10.29 -8.33 11.86
CA PRO A 117 10.55 -9.35 12.86
C PRO A 117 10.89 -8.79 14.24
N GLN A 118 11.56 -7.65 14.28
CA GLN A 118 11.89 -6.97 15.55
C GLN A 118 10.70 -6.13 16.08
N LEU A 119 9.96 -5.48 15.18
CA LEU A 119 8.83 -4.63 15.52
C LEU A 119 7.63 -5.41 16.07
N THR A 120 7.50 -6.69 15.69
CA THR A 120 6.39 -7.55 16.12
C THR A 120 6.69 -8.38 17.36
N LYS A 121 7.85 -8.22 17.99
CA LYS A 121 8.15 -8.87 19.28
C LYS A 121 7.14 -8.42 20.33
N GLY A 122 6.69 -9.39 21.16
CA GLY A 122 5.92 -9.12 22.36
C GLY A 122 6.80 -8.74 23.55
N GLY A 123 6.16 -8.60 24.70
CA GLY A 123 6.82 -8.38 25.98
C GLY A 123 6.65 -9.60 26.90
N PHE A 124 7.55 -9.75 27.88
CA PHE A 124 7.48 -10.73 28.93
C PHE A 124 7.83 -10.06 30.28
N SER A 125 7.11 -10.42 31.32
CA SER A 125 7.40 -10.04 32.71
C SER A 125 7.29 -11.27 33.58
N GLU A 126 8.43 -11.67 34.16
CA GLU A 126 8.48 -12.72 35.16
C GLU A 126 7.98 -12.20 36.51
N GLN A 127 7.20 -13.02 37.23
CA GLN A 127 6.69 -12.71 38.56
C GLN A 127 5.96 -11.33 38.63
N ALA A 128 5.15 -11.01 37.63
CA ALA A 128 4.32 -9.81 37.65
C ALA A 128 3.40 -9.76 38.89
N SER A 129 3.08 -10.92 39.43
CA SER A 129 2.55 -11.18 40.77
C SER A 129 3.14 -12.50 41.25
N THR A 130 3.04 -12.81 42.54
CA THR A 130 3.58 -14.06 43.11
C THR A 130 3.06 -15.29 42.35
N GLY A 131 3.94 -16.01 41.68
CA GLY A 131 3.61 -17.20 40.89
C GLY A 131 2.91 -16.92 39.55
N VAL A 132 2.92 -15.67 39.06
CA VAL A 132 2.26 -15.27 37.81
C VAL A 132 3.23 -14.56 36.86
N ASP A 133 3.48 -15.18 35.70
CA ASP A 133 4.17 -14.57 34.58
C ASP A 133 3.18 -13.99 33.58
N VAL A 134 3.55 -12.88 32.94
CA VAL A 134 2.72 -12.20 31.93
C VAL A 134 3.52 -12.04 30.63
N TYR A 135 2.86 -12.37 29.53
CA TYR A 135 3.43 -12.09 28.20
C TYR A 135 2.41 -11.47 27.27
N SER A 136 2.89 -10.70 26.31
CA SER A 136 2.07 -10.12 25.23
C SER A 136 2.54 -10.63 23.87
N ILE A 137 1.59 -10.82 22.96
CA ILE A 137 1.85 -11.19 21.57
C ILE A 137 1.21 -10.20 20.62
N ARG A 138 1.83 -9.98 19.47
CA ARG A 138 1.27 -9.18 18.37
C ARG A 138 0.48 -10.07 17.43
N GLN A 139 -0.76 -9.70 17.16
CA GLN A 139 -1.63 -10.44 16.23
C GLN A 139 -2.12 -9.51 15.10
N PRO A 140 -2.28 -10.01 13.85
CA PRO A 140 -2.82 -9.23 12.76
C PRO A 140 -4.26 -8.80 13.04
N LEU A 141 -4.60 -7.57 12.66
CA LEU A 141 -5.97 -7.03 12.72
C LEU A 141 -6.88 -7.67 11.66
N GLY A 142 -6.33 -8.17 10.58
CA GLY A 142 -7.05 -8.70 9.43
C GLY A 142 -7.02 -7.72 8.25
N VAL A 143 -8.12 -7.62 7.51
CA VAL A 143 -8.26 -6.69 6.39
C VAL A 143 -8.52 -5.29 6.93
N VAL A 144 -7.75 -4.33 6.44
CA VAL A 144 -7.88 -2.91 6.76
C VAL A 144 -8.15 -2.11 5.49
N ALA A 145 -8.69 -0.93 5.63
CA ALA A 145 -8.85 0.03 4.54
C ALA A 145 -8.05 1.29 4.83
N GLY A 146 -7.40 1.84 3.81
CA GLY A 146 -6.70 3.11 3.87
C GLY A 146 -7.31 4.11 2.90
N ILE A 147 -7.53 5.35 3.37
CA ILE A 147 -7.85 6.50 2.52
C ILE A 147 -6.75 7.52 2.77
N THR A 148 -5.86 7.66 1.78
CA THR A 148 -4.67 8.48 1.91
C THR A 148 -4.90 9.89 1.35
N PRO A 149 -4.25 10.93 1.91
CA PRO A 149 -4.32 12.28 1.38
C PRO A 149 -3.61 12.35 0.01
N PHE A 150 -4.09 13.24 -0.84
CA PHE A 150 -3.61 13.38 -2.22
C PHE A 150 -2.32 14.18 -2.35
N ASN A 151 -1.90 14.93 -1.32
CA ASN A 151 -0.72 15.79 -1.39
C ASN A 151 0.62 15.04 -1.36
N PHE A 152 0.63 13.78 -0.91
CA PHE A 152 1.76 12.86 -0.96
C PHE A 152 1.30 11.49 -1.45
N PRO A 153 1.01 11.36 -2.77
CA PRO A 153 0.34 10.18 -3.32
C PRO A 153 1.16 8.89 -3.29
N VAL A 154 2.47 8.96 -3.11
CA VAL A 154 3.36 7.80 -2.97
C VAL A 154 3.80 7.61 -1.52
N MET A 155 4.28 8.66 -0.86
CA MET A 155 4.85 8.54 0.49
C MET A 155 3.83 8.00 1.51
N VAL A 156 2.62 8.57 1.53
CA VAL A 156 1.62 8.20 2.56
C VAL A 156 1.09 6.77 2.38
N PRO A 157 0.79 6.27 1.16
CA PRO A 157 0.44 4.84 1.00
C PRO A 157 1.54 3.87 1.41
N LEU A 158 2.80 4.32 1.48
CA LEU A 158 3.96 3.53 1.90
C LEU A 158 4.32 3.67 3.39
N SER A 159 3.49 4.40 4.17
CA SER A 159 3.75 4.69 5.60
C SER A 159 3.06 3.71 6.55
#